data_f6f74c4f2632ab44b566605346c3569c
#
_entry.id   f6f74c4f2632ab44b566605346c3569c
#
_cell.length_a   1.000
_cell.length_b   1.000
_cell.length_c   1.000
_cell.angle_alpha   90.00
_cell.angle_beta   90.00
_cell.angle_gamma   90.00
#
_symmetry.space_group_name_H-M   'P 1'
#
loop_
_entity.id
_entity.type
_entity.pdbx_description
1 polymer ?
#
loop_
_entity_poly.entity_id
_entity_poly.type
_entity_poly.pdbx_seq_one_letter_code
_entity_poly.pdbx_strand_id
1 'polypeptide(L)' 'MIAFEYKDFWIESQPFDQKENGHPEDGITYTSYVYTSKEACDDLEDYLDDLIEVYKSTDDLKQGVMKAIDKYIKKNKL' A
#
# COMPACT_ATOMS: atom_id res chain seq x y z
N MET A 1 -6.08 -9.89 4.52
CA MET A 1 -5.90 -8.78 3.56
C MET A 1 -6.46 -7.50 4.15
N ILE A 2 -5.75 -6.39 3.94
CA ILE A 2 -6.20 -5.06 4.34
C ILE A 2 -6.59 -4.30 3.09
N ALA A 3 -7.76 -3.67 3.09
CA ALA A 3 -8.21 -2.86 1.96
C ALA A 3 -8.96 -1.65 2.50
N PHE A 4 -8.64 -0.48 1.98
CA PHE A 4 -9.31 0.75 2.39
C PHE A 4 -9.15 1.82 1.29
N GLU A 5 -9.93 2.89 1.43
CA GLU A 5 -9.91 4.02 0.51
C GLU A 5 -9.41 5.27 1.23
N TYR A 6 -8.62 6.09 0.53
CA TYR A 6 -8.15 7.36 1.04
C TYR A 6 -8.08 8.38 -0.10
N LYS A 7 -8.83 9.47 0.01
CA LYS A 7 -8.88 10.55 -1.00
C LYS A 7 -9.08 10.02 -2.43
N ASP A 8 -10.03 9.09 -2.59
CA ASP A 8 -10.40 8.43 -3.84
C ASP A 8 -9.40 7.39 -4.35
N PHE A 9 -8.25 7.24 -3.68
CA PHE A 9 -7.32 6.16 -3.98
C PHE A 9 -7.75 4.89 -3.23
N TRP A 10 -7.55 3.75 -3.87
CA TRP A 10 -7.83 2.44 -3.28
C TRP A 10 -6.53 1.76 -2.92
N ILE A 11 -6.43 1.26 -1.70
CA ILE A 11 -5.23 0.62 -1.18
C ILE A 11 -5.54 -0.82 -0.82
N GLU A 12 -4.68 -1.74 -1.26
CA GLU A 12 -4.72 -3.13 -0.85
C GLU A 12 -3.36 -3.56 -0.33
N SER A 13 -3.38 -4.39 0.70
CA SER A 13 -2.17 -4.96 1.27
C SER A 13 -2.43 -6.38 1.74
N GLN A 14 -1.43 -7.24 1.56
CA GLN A 14 -1.48 -8.60 2.07
C GLN A 14 -0.34 -8.82 3.05
N PRO A 15 -0.58 -9.57 4.14
CA PRO A 15 0.50 -9.93 5.05
C PRO A 15 1.44 -10.91 4.36
N PHE A 16 2.72 -10.75 4.62
CA PHE A 16 3.75 -11.63 4.09
C PHE A 16 4.68 -12.06 5.23
N ASP A 17 4.80 -13.37 5.43
CA ASP A 17 5.62 -13.91 6.50
C ASP A 17 7.06 -14.03 6.01
N GLN A 18 7.92 -13.12 6.46
CA GLN A 18 9.33 -13.10 6.08
C GLN A 18 10.09 -14.33 6.58
N LYS A 19 9.58 -15.01 7.60
CA LYS A 19 10.18 -16.23 8.10
C LYS A 19 10.23 -17.31 7.01
N GLU A 20 9.20 -17.39 6.19
CA GLU A 20 9.15 -18.36 5.09
C GLU A 20 10.17 -18.05 4.00
N ASN A 21 10.63 -16.79 3.93
CA ASN A 21 11.63 -16.35 2.96
C ASN A 21 13.05 -16.31 3.52
N GLY A 22 13.27 -16.87 4.69
CA GLY A 22 14.60 -16.90 5.30
C GLY A 22 14.98 -15.64 6.07
N HIS A 23 14.03 -14.80 6.39
CA HIS A 23 14.23 -13.57 7.16
C HIS A 23 13.35 -13.57 8.42
N PRO A 24 13.53 -14.54 9.33
CA PRO A 24 12.66 -14.66 10.51
C PRO A 24 12.70 -13.44 11.44
N GLU A 25 13.77 -12.66 11.38
CA GLU A 25 13.92 -11.44 12.19
C GLU A 25 12.95 -10.33 11.79
N ASP A 26 12.45 -10.36 10.57
CA ASP A 26 11.54 -9.33 10.08
C ASP A 26 10.07 -9.62 10.37
N GLY A 27 9.74 -10.86 10.75
CA GLY A 27 8.39 -11.25 11.09
C GLY A 27 7.41 -11.11 9.92
N ILE A 28 6.21 -10.59 10.21
CA ILE A 28 5.19 -10.35 9.19
C ILE A 28 5.32 -8.91 8.70
N THR A 29 5.37 -8.76 7.37
CA THR A 29 5.41 -7.44 6.73
C THR A 29 4.18 -7.24 5.85
N TYR A 30 3.91 -5.99 5.49
CA TYR A 30 2.74 -5.61 4.70
C TYR A 30 3.19 -4.74 3.54
N THR A 31 3.01 -5.22 2.31
CA THR A 31 3.32 -4.42 1.12
C THR A 31 2.05 -3.71 0.67
N SER A 32 2.13 -2.40 0.51
CA SER A 32 0.97 -1.62 0.07
C SER A 32 0.96 -1.47 -1.45
N TYR A 33 -0.22 -1.68 -2.03
CA TYR A 33 -0.48 -1.46 -3.46
C TYR A 33 -1.57 -0.40 -3.57
N VAL A 34 -1.25 0.71 -4.20
CA VAL A 34 -2.16 1.85 -4.31
C VAL A 34 -2.66 1.98 -5.74
N TYR A 35 -3.98 2.02 -5.91
CA TYR A 35 -4.64 2.19 -7.20
C TYR A 35 -5.32 3.55 -7.24
N THR A 36 -5.50 4.09 -8.45
CA THR A 36 -6.14 5.40 -8.62
C THR A 36 -7.61 5.42 -8.22
N SER A 37 -8.24 4.24 -8.16
CA SER A 37 -9.62 4.09 -7.68
C SER A 37 -9.88 2.62 -7.41
N LYS A 38 -10.97 2.33 -6.71
CA LYS A 38 -11.40 0.94 -6.51
C LYS A 38 -11.73 0.26 -7.84
N GLU A 39 -12.31 1.02 -8.76
CA GLU A 39 -12.65 0.50 -10.09
C GLU A 39 -11.38 0.09 -10.86
N ALA A 40 -10.33 0.88 -10.77
CA ALA A 40 -9.04 0.55 -11.39
C ALA A 40 -8.49 -0.76 -10.83
N CYS A 41 -8.60 -0.97 -9.52
CA CYS A 41 -8.19 -2.21 -8.88
C CYS A 41 -9.03 -3.40 -9.38
N ASP A 42 -10.35 -3.23 -9.44
CA ASP A 42 -11.26 -4.28 -9.89
C ASP A 42 -11.03 -4.65 -11.36
N ASP A 43 -10.64 -3.68 -12.18
CA ASP A 43 -10.34 -3.87 -13.60
C ASP A 43 -8.92 -4.39 -13.84
N LEU A 44 -8.18 -4.70 -12.78
CA LEU A 44 -6.80 -5.18 -12.84
C LEU A 44 -5.85 -4.20 -13.53
N GLU A 45 -6.12 -2.92 -13.40
CA GLU A 45 -5.19 -1.89 -13.88
C GLU A 45 -3.95 -1.86 -12.98
N ASP A 46 -2.86 -1.29 -13.51
CA ASP A 46 -1.61 -1.24 -12.77
C ASP A 46 -1.72 -0.33 -11.54
N TYR A 47 -1.12 -0.77 -10.45
CA TYR A 47 -0.98 0.05 -9.27
C TYR A 47 0.13 1.10 -9.48
N LEU A 48 0.17 2.10 -8.60
CA LEU A 48 1.15 3.18 -8.70
C LEU A 48 2.50 2.72 -8.15
N ASP A 49 3.44 2.45 -9.04
CA ASP A 49 4.77 1.93 -8.66
C ASP A 49 5.49 2.82 -7.66
N ASP A 50 5.33 4.14 -7.80
CA ASP A 50 5.99 5.12 -6.93
C ASP A 50 5.52 5.05 -5.48
N LEU A 51 4.37 4.40 -5.22
CA LEU A 51 3.76 4.32 -3.90
C LEU A 51 3.85 2.93 -3.28
N ILE A 52 4.59 2.00 -3.91
CA ILE A 52 4.82 0.68 -3.33
C ILE A 52 5.79 0.80 -2.17
N GLU A 53 5.37 0.33 -1.00
CA GLU A 53 6.23 0.32 0.17
C GLU A 53 5.91 -0.85 1.09
N VAL A 54 6.88 -1.26 1.89
CA VAL A 54 6.74 -2.36 2.83
C VAL A 54 6.71 -1.80 4.25
N TYR A 55 5.71 -2.22 5.02
CA TYR A 55 5.51 -1.75 6.40
C TYR A 55 5.55 -2.94 7.36
N LYS A 56 5.90 -2.67 8.61
CA LYS A 56 6.03 -3.71 9.65
C LYS A 56 4.76 -3.90 10.48
N SER A 57 3.82 -2.97 10.40
CA SER A 57 2.54 -3.07 11.11
C SER A 57 1.43 -2.46 10.29
N THR A 58 0.18 -2.79 10.64
CA THR A 58 -0.99 -2.24 9.96
C THR A 58 -1.15 -0.75 10.23
N ASP A 59 -0.80 -0.30 11.44
CA ASP A 59 -0.86 1.13 11.78
C ASP A 59 0.17 1.93 10.99
N ASP A 60 1.39 1.41 10.89
CA ASP A 60 2.44 2.03 10.09
C ASP A 60 2.03 2.10 8.62
N LEU A 61 1.43 1.04 8.11
CA LEU A 61 0.95 0.99 6.74
C LEU A 61 -0.07 2.08 6.48
N LYS A 62 -1.08 2.21 7.34
CA LYS A 62 -2.13 3.21 7.16
C LYS A 62 -1.56 4.63 7.17
N GLN A 63 -0.74 4.93 8.17
CA GLN A 63 -0.13 6.26 8.30
C GLN A 63 0.83 6.56 7.15
N GLY A 64 1.67 5.61 6.81
CA GLY A 64 2.66 5.76 5.75
C GLY A 64 2.01 5.94 4.39
N VAL A 65 0.99 5.14 4.08
CA VAL A 65 0.27 5.23 2.81
C VAL A 65 -0.46 6.56 2.69
N MET A 66 -1.12 7.00 3.77
CA MET A 66 -1.81 8.31 3.73
C MET A 66 -0.84 9.45 3.47
N LYS A 67 0.33 9.44 4.11
CA LYS A 67 1.37 10.44 3.87
C LYS A 67 1.89 10.38 2.43
N ALA A 68 2.10 9.17 1.92
CA ALA A 68 2.59 8.96 0.56
C ALA A 68 1.57 9.47 -0.48
N ILE A 69 0.30 9.21 -0.25
CA ILE A 69 -0.77 9.69 -1.13
C ILE A 69 -0.86 11.22 -1.10
N ASP A 70 -0.79 11.82 0.09
CA ASP A 70 -0.82 13.28 0.22
C ASP A 70 0.34 13.93 -0.56
N LYS A 71 1.52 13.34 -0.45
CA LYS A 71 2.70 13.81 -1.16
C LYS A 71 2.54 13.65 -2.67
N TYR A 72 1.98 12.52 -3.08
CA TYR A 72 1.72 12.24 -4.50
C TYR A 72 0.74 13.24 -5.09
N ILE A 73 -0.35 13.52 -4.38
CA ILE A 73 -1.36 14.50 -4.81
C ILE A 73 -0.72 15.88 -4.98
N LYS A 74 0.07 16.28 -4.00
CA LYS A 74 0.75 17.58 -4.03
C LYS A 74 1.74 17.67 -5.19
N LYS A 75 2.51 16.61 -5.41
CA LYS A 75 3.52 16.56 -6.48
C LYS A 75 2.87 16.62 -7.87
N ASN A 76 1.74 15.98 -8.04
CA ASN A 76 1.05 15.88 -9.33
C ASN A 76 -0.06 16.92 -9.50
N LYS A 77 -0.26 17.77 -8.52
CA LYS A 77 -1.27 18.84 -8.53
C LYS A 77 -2.69 18.33 -8.78
N LEU A 78 -3.01 17.22 -8.12
CA LEU A 78 -4.33 16.61 -8.24
C LEU A 78 -5.37 17.25 -7.31
#